data_311e37cdf763744ce8886762b54830c3
#
_entry.id   311e37cdf763744ce8886762b54830c3
#
_cell.length_a   1.000
_cell.length_b   1.000
_cell.length_c   1.000
_cell.angle_alpha   90.00
_cell.angle_beta   90.00
_cell.angle_gamma   90.00
#
_symmetry.space_group_name_H-M   'P 1'
#
loop_
_entity.id
_entity.type
_entity.pdbx_description
1 polymer ?
#
loop_
_entity_poly.entity_id
_entity_poly.type
_entity_poly.pdbx_seq_one_letter_code
_entity_poly.pdbx_strand_id
1 'polypeptide(L)'
;MSVLAIDTSSRSRVVVVVATPEGGLLESEVIRGEQVAASLPRALGRMLAGIDSAVVVVTGPGTYTGVRAGMAAALGVGHARHLPLHGVGSLEVVACGDPDASTADWVVADAGRGALYVARAGEAANPSRVRRADFDIAGARVLSTDRIEIAGLIVVDPALALARAIPLALSRPALDRAGLSALYVD
;
A
#
# COMPACT_ATOMS: atom_id res chain seq x y z
N MET A 1 18.10 -11.86 3.89
CA MET A 1 17.04 -11.21 4.69
C MET A 1 15.89 -10.88 3.78
N SER A 2 14.65 -11.23 4.18
CA SER A 2 13.45 -11.05 3.37
C SER A 2 12.30 -10.49 4.22
N VAL A 3 11.54 -9.57 3.64
CA VAL A 3 10.43 -8.84 4.23
C VAL A 3 9.16 -9.24 3.50
N LEU A 4 8.11 -9.56 4.25
CA LEU A 4 6.76 -9.71 3.72
C LEU A 4 6.07 -8.36 3.75
N ALA A 5 5.47 -7.91 2.63
CA ALA A 5 4.63 -6.73 2.61
C ALA A 5 3.23 -7.03 2.05
N ILE A 6 2.20 -6.41 2.66
CA ILE A 6 0.79 -6.68 2.39
C ILE A 6 0.07 -5.36 2.13
N ASP A 7 -0.59 -5.25 0.97
CA ASP A 7 -1.52 -4.16 0.63
C ASP A 7 -2.91 -4.72 0.30
N THR A 8 -3.87 -4.37 1.11
CA THR A 8 -5.30 -4.67 0.94
C THR A 8 -6.16 -3.40 0.92
N SER A 9 -5.55 -2.25 0.72
CA SER A 9 -6.22 -0.94 0.76
C SER A 9 -7.14 -0.70 -0.44
N SER A 10 -6.81 -1.28 -1.61
CA SER A 10 -7.60 -1.13 -2.84
C SER A 10 -8.91 -1.91 -2.79
N ARG A 11 -9.93 -1.41 -3.52
CA ARG A 11 -11.20 -2.11 -3.75
C ARG A 11 -11.07 -3.26 -4.73
N SER A 12 -10.11 -3.20 -5.63
CA SER A 12 -10.03 -4.06 -6.81
C SER A 12 -8.94 -5.13 -6.72
N ARG A 13 -8.04 -5.02 -5.72
CA ARG A 13 -6.91 -5.93 -5.60
C ARG A 13 -6.39 -6.10 -4.18
N VAL A 14 -5.70 -7.21 -3.97
CA VAL A 14 -4.75 -7.44 -2.87
C VAL A 14 -3.37 -7.63 -3.49
N VAL A 15 -2.35 -7.12 -2.83
CA VAL A 15 -0.95 -7.31 -3.21
C VAL A 15 -0.21 -7.91 -2.02
N VAL A 16 0.50 -8.99 -2.27
CA VAL A 16 1.44 -9.57 -1.31
C VAL A 16 2.78 -9.65 -2.02
N VAL A 17 3.83 -9.17 -1.38
CA VAL A 17 5.18 -9.25 -1.92
C VAL A 17 6.15 -9.79 -0.88
N VAL A 18 7.16 -10.49 -1.35
CA VAL A 18 8.40 -10.77 -0.64
C VAL A 18 9.49 -9.97 -1.31
N ALA A 19 10.24 -9.21 -0.54
CA ALA A 19 11.29 -8.37 -1.06
C ALA A 19 12.48 -8.28 -0.08
N THR A 20 13.61 -7.77 -0.54
CA THR A 20 14.72 -7.45 0.34
C THR A 20 14.42 -6.21 1.19
N PRO A 21 15.10 -5.97 2.31
CA PRO A 21 14.94 -4.75 3.11
C PRO A 21 15.18 -3.46 2.31
N GLU A 22 15.97 -3.50 1.24
CA GLU A 22 16.27 -2.39 0.35
C GLU A 22 15.20 -2.19 -0.75
N GLY A 23 14.13 -3.01 -0.76
CA GLY A 23 13.01 -2.89 -1.69
C GLY A 23 13.20 -3.68 -3.00
N GLY A 24 14.18 -4.57 -3.08
CA GLY A 24 14.34 -5.48 -4.22
C GLY A 24 13.27 -6.56 -4.21
N LEU A 25 12.37 -6.56 -5.21
CA LEU A 25 11.28 -7.53 -5.33
C LEU A 25 11.82 -8.94 -5.60
N LEU A 26 11.44 -9.92 -4.77
CA LEU A 26 11.80 -11.33 -4.89
C LEU A 26 10.63 -12.16 -5.42
N GLU A 27 9.45 -11.97 -4.84
CA GLU A 27 8.23 -12.67 -5.20
C GLU A 27 7.02 -11.76 -5.03
N SER A 28 5.99 -11.92 -5.86
CA SER A 28 4.76 -11.15 -5.72
C SER A 28 3.53 -11.93 -6.14
N GLU A 29 2.41 -11.62 -5.51
CA GLU A 29 1.09 -12.06 -5.91
C GLU A 29 0.14 -10.85 -5.91
N VAL A 30 -0.45 -10.55 -7.07
CA VAL A 30 -1.47 -9.52 -7.25
C VAL A 30 -2.79 -10.19 -7.56
N ILE A 31 -3.69 -10.21 -6.58
CA ILE A 31 -4.99 -10.85 -6.68
C ILE A 31 -6.03 -9.78 -7.04
N ARG A 32 -6.82 -10.02 -8.09
CA ARG A 32 -7.89 -9.14 -8.55
C ARG A 32 -9.23 -9.89 -8.58
N GLY A 33 -10.34 -9.15 -8.45
CA GLY A 33 -11.69 -9.69 -8.55
C GLY A 33 -12.51 -9.60 -7.26
N GLU A 34 -13.67 -10.25 -7.23
CA GLU A 34 -14.69 -10.05 -6.19
C GLU A 34 -14.37 -10.69 -4.81
N GLN A 35 -13.46 -11.67 -4.76
CA GLN A 35 -13.12 -12.39 -3.52
C GLN A 35 -11.74 -12.04 -2.98
N VAL A 36 -11.32 -10.80 -3.17
CA VAL A 36 -9.97 -10.32 -2.86
C VAL A 36 -9.57 -10.61 -1.42
N ALA A 37 -10.42 -10.29 -0.44
CA ALA A 37 -10.10 -10.50 0.98
C ALA A 37 -10.03 -12.00 1.36
N ALA A 38 -10.86 -12.85 0.74
CA ALA A 38 -10.86 -14.30 1.00
C ALA A 38 -9.62 -15.01 0.43
N SER A 39 -8.95 -14.40 -0.54
CA SER A 39 -7.75 -14.97 -1.18
C SER A 39 -6.46 -14.70 -0.40
N LEU A 40 -6.46 -13.71 0.50
CA LEU A 40 -5.27 -13.31 1.27
C LEU A 40 -4.65 -14.47 2.08
N PRO A 41 -5.40 -15.30 2.84
CA PRO A 41 -4.80 -16.41 3.59
C PRO A 41 -4.08 -17.43 2.69
N ARG A 42 -4.61 -17.69 1.49
CA ARG A 42 -3.99 -18.59 0.52
C ARG A 42 -2.68 -18.02 -0.05
N ALA A 43 -2.68 -16.72 -0.40
CA ALA A 43 -1.47 -16.03 -0.86
C ALA A 43 -0.38 -16.05 0.22
N LEU A 44 -0.73 -15.71 1.46
CA LEU A 44 0.18 -15.76 2.59
C LEU A 44 0.73 -17.18 2.80
N GLY A 45 -0.12 -18.23 2.77
CA GLY A 45 0.30 -19.60 2.95
C GLY A 45 1.39 -20.05 1.96
N ARG A 46 1.41 -19.48 0.74
CA ARG A 46 2.45 -19.75 -0.26
C ARG A 46 3.74 -18.96 -0.02
N MET A 47 3.62 -17.72 0.42
CA MET A 47 4.70 -16.73 0.44
C MET A 47 5.41 -16.61 1.79
N LEU A 48 4.94 -17.31 2.84
CA LEU A 48 5.53 -17.20 4.19
C LEU A 48 6.87 -17.94 4.32
N ALA A 49 7.19 -18.89 3.43
CA ALA A 49 8.45 -19.61 3.48
C ALA A 49 9.63 -18.65 3.28
N GLY A 50 10.58 -18.66 4.20
CA GLY A 50 11.80 -17.85 4.09
C GLY A 50 11.69 -16.39 4.55
N ILE A 51 10.54 -15.94 5.07
CA ILE A 51 10.45 -14.60 5.69
C ILE A 51 11.17 -14.62 7.04
N ASP A 52 12.17 -13.76 7.19
CA ASP A 52 13.10 -13.77 8.31
C ASP A 52 13.40 -12.39 8.94
N SER A 53 12.93 -11.29 8.35
CA SER A 53 13.33 -9.93 8.78
C SER A 53 12.19 -9.12 9.38
N ALA A 54 11.11 -8.91 8.65
CA ALA A 54 10.00 -8.05 9.08
C ALA A 54 8.71 -8.34 8.31
N VAL A 55 7.61 -7.79 8.81
CA VAL A 55 6.33 -7.68 8.11
C VAL A 55 6.00 -6.21 7.93
N VAL A 56 5.63 -5.81 6.72
CA VAL A 56 5.15 -4.47 6.38
C VAL A 56 3.67 -4.56 6.00
N VAL A 57 2.87 -3.60 6.44
CA VAL A 57 1.45 -3.54 6.07
C VAL A 57 1.05 -2.13 5.67
N VAL A 58 0.21 -2.03 4.63
CA VAL A 58 -0.41 -0.77 4.25
C VAL A 58 -1.53 -0.43 5.23
N THR A 59 -1.40 0.71 5.90
CA THR A 59 -2.32 1.17 6.95
C THR A 59 -3.43 2.09 6.41
N GLY A 60 -3.50 2.31 5.10
CA GLY A 60 -4.48 3.17 4.42
C GLY A 60 -3.89 4.53 3.99
N PRO A 61 -4.74 5.45 3.51
CA PRO A 61 -6.19 5.31 3.38
C PRO A 61 -6.61 4.26 2.34
N GLY A 62 -7.83 3.74 2.51
CA GLY A 62 -8.35 2.69 1.62
C GLY A 62 -9.72 2.18 2.04
N THR A 63 -10.11 1.00 1.55
CA THR A 63 -11.37 0.39 1.98
C THR A 63 -11.29 -0.02 3.44
N TYR A 64 -12.35 0.31 4.20
CA TYR A 64 -12.43 0.01 5.63
C TYR A 64 -12.15 -1.48 5.97
N THR A 65 -12.84 -2.37 5.27
CA THR A 65 -12.69 -3.82 5.49
C THR A 65 -11.32 -4.33 5.00
N GLY A 66 -10.87 -3.84 3.84
CA GLY A 66 -9.60 -4.26 3.25
C GLY A 66 -8.42 -3.91 4.16
N VAL A 67 -8.28 -2.64 4.53
CA VAL A 67 -7.18 -2.18 5.40
C VAL A 67 -7.14 -3.01 6.69
N ARG A 68 -8.28 -3.20 7.36
CA ARG A 68 -8.33 -3.99 8.61
C ARG A 68 -7.98 -5.46 8.40
N ALA A 69 -8.41 -6.06 7.30
CA ALA A 69 -8.07 -7.45 6.98
C ALA A 69 -6.55 -7.62 6.78
N GLY A 70 -5.91 -6.70 6.04
CA GLY A 70 -4.46 -6.70 5.87
C GLY A 70 -3.71 -6.51 7.19
N MET A 71 -4.14 -5.54 8.01
CA MET A 71 -3.54 -5.29 9.33
C MET A 71 -3.67 -6.50 10.26
N ALA A 72 -4.84 -7.15 10.30
CA ALA A 72 -5.05 -8.35 11.11
C ALA A 72 -4.18 -9.52 10.63
N ALA A 73 -4.06 -9.71 9.32
CA ALA A 73 -3.21 -10.74 8.74
C ALA A 73 -1.73 -10.48 9.04
N ALA A 74 -1.26 -9.24 8.85
CA ALA A 74 0.12 -8.85 9.13
C ALA A 74 0.48 -9.02 10.61
N LEU A 75 -0.43 -8.62 11.52
CA LEU A 75 -0.27 -8.83 12.96
C LEU A 75 -0.19 -10.32 13.30
N GLY A 76 -1.05 -11.15 12.71
CA GLY A 76 -1.03 -12.59 12.88
C GLY A 76 0.28 -13.22 12.44
N VAL A 77 0.80 -12.84 11.28
CA VAL A 77 2.09 -13.32 10.76
C VAL A 77 3.24 -12.84 11.65
N GLY A 78 3.30 -11.53 11.95
CA GLY A 78 4.34 -10.97 12.81
C GLY A 78 4.40 -11.64 14.17
N HIS A 79 3.23 -11.89 14.79
CA HIS A 79 3.14 -12.60 16.07
C HIS A 79 3.60 -14.06 15.97
N ALA A 80 3.10 -14.80 14.98
CA ALA A 80 3.41 -16.23 14.81
C ALA A 80 4.89 -16.49 14.46
N ARG A 81 5.53 -15.52 13.81
CA ARG A 81 6.93 -15.62 13.35
C ARG A 81 7.90 -14.82 14.22
N HIS A 82 7.43 -14.15 15.26
CA HIS A 82 8.23 -13.24 16.11
C HIS A 82 8.97 -12.16 15.32
N LEU A 83 8.32 -11.60 14.28
CA LEU A 83 8.89 -10.58 13.42
C LEU A 83 8.32 -9.20 13.77
N PRO A 84 9.15 -8.14 13.65
CA PRO A 84 8.66 -6.77 13.80
C PRO A 84 7.65 -6.43 12.70
N LEU A 85 6.66 -5.62 13.06
CA LEU A 85 5.61 -5.13 12.16
C LEU A 85 5.81 -3.64 11.89
N HIS A 86 5.79 -3.23 10.63
CA HIS A 86 5.91 -1.83 10.22
C HIS A 86 4.73 -1.42 9.35
N GLY A 87 4.38 -0.13 9.42
CA GLY A 87 3.28 0.45 8.65
C GLY A 87 3.76 1.42 7.57
N VAL A 88 3.02 1.49 6.47
CA VAL A 88 3.20 2.47 5.40
C VAL A 88 1.85 2.93 4.86
N GLY A 89 1.73 4.20 4.48
CA GLY A 89 0.51 4.74 3.88
C GLY A 89 0.32 4.27 2.42
N SER A 90 -0.93 4.10 1.98
CA SER A 90 -1.22 3.66 0.62
C SER A 90 -0.73 4.66 -0.44
N LEU A 91 -0.84 5.97 -0.20
CA LEU A 91 -0.32 6.99 -1.12
C LEU A 91 1.20 7.09 -1.07
N GLU A 92 1.83 6.75 0.05
CA GLU A 92 3.29 6.63 0.12
C GLU A 92 3.79 5.46 -0.75
N VAL A 93 3.05 4.34 -0.77
CA VAL A 93 3.33 3.23 -1.70
C VAL A 93 3.23 3.70 -3.15
N VAL A 94 2.18 4.46 -3.51
CA VAL A 94 2.06 5.04 -4.87
C VAL A 94 3.25 5.92 -5.20
N ALA A 95 3.68 6.80 -4.28
CA ALA A 95 4.82 7.68 -4.47
C ALA A 95 6.14 6.93 -4.72
N CYS A 96 6.34 5.79 -4.04
CA CYS A 96 7.50 4.93 -4.24
C CYS A 96 7.45 4.13 -5.57
N GLY A 97 6.30 4.06 -6.23
CA GLY A 97 6.10 3.25 -7.43
C GLY A 97 6.85 3.73 -8.66
N ASP A 98 7.05 5.03 -8.80
CA ASP A 98 7.77 5.65 -9.91
C ASP A 98 9.09 6.28 -9.40
N PRO A 99 10.26 5.79 -9.83
CA PRO A 99 11.54 6.36 -9.41
C PRO A 99 11.76 7.80 -9.91
N ASP A 100 11.05 8.20 -10.97
CA ASP A 100 11.10 9.55 -11.55
C ASP A 100 10.03 10.49 -10.96
N ALA A 101 9.28 10.04 -9.93
CA ALA A 101 8.27 10.85 -9.28
C ALA A 101 8.91 12.07 -8.59
N SER A 102 8.43 13.25 -8.94
CA SER A 102 8.81 14.48 -8.24
C SER A 102 7.91 14.70 -7.03
N THR A 103 8.39 15.46 -6.04
CA THR A 103 7.60 15.82 -4.85
C THR A 103 6.33 16.60 -5.19
N ALA A 104 6.28 17.25 -6.36
CA ALA A 104 5.14 18.01 -6.87
C ALA A 104 4.10 17.18 -7.63
N ASP A 105 4.39 15.92 -7.98
CA ASP A 105 3.43 15.04 -8.64
C ASP A 105 2.28 14.68 -7.71
N TRP A 106 1.09 14.43 -8.28
CA TRP A 106 -0.04 13.92 -7.52
C TRP A 106 0.05 12.40 -7.39
N VAL A 107 -0.22 11.91 -6.19
CA VAL A 107 -0.46 10.49 -5.90
C VAL A 107 -1.92 10.33 -5.49
N VAL A 108 -2.61 9.37 -6.09
CA VAL A 108 -4.06 9.22 -5.90
C VAL A 108 -4.47 7.77 -5.70
N ALA A 109 -5.54 7.56 -4.93
CA ALA A 109 -6.21 6.28 -4.79
C ALA A 109 -7.75 6.47 -4.80
N ASP A 110 -8.49 5.41 -5.17
CA ASP A 110 -9.95 5.45 -5.18
C ASP A 110 -10.51 5.43 -3.75
N ALA A 111 -11.22 6.49 -3.36
CA ALA A 111 -11.93 6.59 -2.09
C ALA A 111 -13.38 6.07 -2.17
N GLY A 112 -13.81 5.63 -3.36
CA GLY A 112 -15.18 5.19 -3.64
C GLY A 112 -16.19 6.33 -3.68
N ARG A 113 -17.40 6.01 -4.18
CA ARG A 113 -18.51 6.97 -4.28
C ARG A 113 -18.14 8.27 -5.01
N GLY A 114 -17.32 8.17 -6.05
CA GLY A 114 -16.88 9.33 -6.84
C GLY A 114 -15.88 10.25 -6.15
N ALA A 115 -15.20 9.77 -5.10
CA ALA A 115 -14.14 10.49 -4.41
C ALA A 115 -12.77 9.84 -4.62
N LEU A 116 -11.73 10.61 -4.37
CA LEU A 116 -10.33 10.22 -4.40
C LEU A 116 -9.65 10.55 -3.08
N TYR A 117 -8.71 9.72 -2.67
CA TYR A 117 -7.65 10.13 -1.76
C TYR A 117 -6.52 10.71 -2.60
N VAL A 118 -6.04 11.88 -2.23
CA VAL A 118 -5.02 12.62 -2.98
C VAL A 118 -3.97 13.22 -2.05
N ALA A 119 -2.75 13.27 -2.52
CA ALA A 119 -1.66 14.02 -1.89
C ALA A 119 -0.63 14.42 -2.94
N ARG A 120 0.25 15.37 -2.63
CA ARG A 120 1.51 15.52 -3.35
C ARG A 120 2.45 14.39 -2.96
N ALA A 121 3.30 13.91 -3.87
CA ALA A 121 4.18 12.80 -3.58
C ALA A 121 5.15 13.10 -2.41
N GLY A 122 5.59 14.36 -2.26
CA GLY A 122 6.38 14.80 -1.10
C GLY A 122 5.61 14.85 0.23
N GLU A 123 4.27 14.78 0.21
CA GLU A 123 3.37 14.87 1.35
C GLU A 123 2.42 13.66 1.44
N ALA A 124 2.80 12.53 0.84
CA ALA A 124 1.96 11.34 0.69
C ALA A 124 1.52 10.72 2.03
N ALA A 125 2.17 11.06 3.13
CA ALA A 125 1.77 10.67 4.49
C ALA A 125 0.52 11.43 5.00
N ASN A 126 0.16 12.56 4.37
CA ASN A 126 -0.94 13.44 4.79
C ASN A 126 -2.00 13.58 3.68
N PRO A 127 -2.71 12.52 3.32
CA PRO A 127 -3.69 12.54 2.24
C PRO A 127 -4.94 13.34 2.63
N SER A 128 -5.56 13.93 1.59
CA SER A 128 -6.89 14.53 1.68
C SER A 128 -7.89 13.72 0.86
N ARG A 129 -9.19 13.83 1.18
CA ARG A 129 -10.26 13.25 0.41
C ARG A 129 -10.97 14.34 -0.39
N VAL A 130 -11.06 14.17 -1.71
CA VAL A 130 -11.70 15.12 -2.62
C VAL A 130 -12.71 14.42 -3.51
N ARG A 131 -13.74 15.14 -4.00
CA ARG A 131 -14.58 14.60 -5.06
C ARG A 131 -13.78 14.55 -6.36
N ARG A 132 -13.91 13.47 -7.12
CA ARG A 132 -13.19 13.31 -8.39
C ARG A 132 -13.48 14.46 -9.37
N ALA A 133 -14.73 14.93 -9.41
CA ALA A 133 -15.15 16.01 -10.27
C ALA A 133 -14.48 17.37 -9.94
N ASP A 134 -14.02 17.53 -8.70
CA ASP A 134 -13.39 18.77 -8.22
C ASP A 134 -11.85 18.68 -8.23
N PHE A 135 -11.30 17.50 -8.58
CA PHE A 135 -9.86 17.29 -8.59
C PHE A 135 -9.24 17.87 -9.86
N ASP A 136 -8.51 18.97 -9.69
CA ASP A 136 -7.75 19.62 -10.75
C ASP A 136 -6.27 19.25 -10.63
N ILE A 137 -5.73 18.63 -11.69
CA ILE A 137 -4.33 18.24 -11.77
C ILE A 137 -3.39 19.40 -12.09
N ALA A 138 -3.91 20.53 -12.59
CA ALA A 138 -3.15 21.75 -12.95
C ALA A 138 -1.90 21.44 -13.81
N GLY A 139 -1.99 20.47 -14.70
CA GLY A 139 -0.88 20.04 -15.57
C GLY A 139 0.23 19.20 -14.91
N ALA A 140 0.09 18.86 -13.64
CA ALA A 140 1.02 17.96 -12.96
C ALA A 140 0.78 16.49 -13.37
N ARG A 141 1.80 15.64 -13.19
CA ARG A 141 1.66 14.19 -13.34
C ARG A 141 0.78 13.62 -12.22
N VAL A 142 0.03 12.58 -12.53
CA VAL A 142 -0.82 11.87 -11.57
C VAL A 142 -0.47 10.39 -11.57
N LEU A 143 -0.10 9.87 -10.42
CA LEU A 143 0.31 8.49 -10.22
C LEU A 143 -0.74 7.72 -9.43
N SER A 144 -1.00 6.47 -9.79
CA SER A 144 -1.80 5.54 -8.99
C SER A 144 -1.35 4.10 -9.22
N THR A 145 -1.57 3.24 -8.25
CA THR A 145 -1.47 1.78 -8.41
C THR A 145 -2.77 1.15 -8.91
N ASP A 146 -3.84 1.93 -8.98
CA ASP A 146 -5.16 1.53 -9.51
C ASP A 146 -5.47 2.23 -10.82
N ARG A 147 -6.25 1.59 -11.69
CA ARG A 147 -6.81 2.21 -12.90
C ARG A 147 -8.01 3.06 -12.50
N ILE A 148 -7.81 4.36 -12.45
CA ILE A 148 -8.84 5.36 -12.13
C ILE A 148 -9.06 6.22 -13.39
N GLU A 149 -10.29 6.58 -13.68
CA GLU A 149 -10.61 7.47 -14.81
C GLU A 149 -10.19 8.92 -14.50
N ILE A 150 -8.92 9.22 -14.73
CA ILE A 150 -8.32 10.56 -14.61
C ILE A 150 -7.46 10.78 -15.86
N ALA A 151 -7.58 11.93 -16.49
CA ALA A 151 -6.76 12.29 -17.64
C ALA A 151 -5.27 12.34 -17.22
N GLY A 152 -4.40 11.78 -18.06
CA GLY A 152 -2.96 11.79 -17.79
C GLY A 152 -2.51 10.89 -16.64
N LEU A 153 -3.37 9.97 -16.16
CA LEU A 153 -3.01 9.01 -15.12
C LEU A 153 -1.87 8.10 -15.56
N ILE A 154 -0.84 8.02 -14.76
CA ILE A 154 0.24 7.04 -14.86
C ILE A 154 -0.06 5.90 -13.87
N VAL A 155 -0.28 4.70 -14.38
CA VAL A 155 -0.50 3.52 -13.53
C VAL A 155 0.83 2.86 -13.26
N VAL A 156 1.28 2.90 -11.99
CA VAL A 156 2.49 2.22 -11.54
C VAL A 156 2.20 0.77 -11.16
N ASP A 157 3.18 -0.10 -11.31
CA ASP A 157 3.02 -1.51 -10.91
C ASP A 157 2.86 -1.62 -9.39
N PRO A 158 1.76 -2.21 -8.89
CA PRO A 158 1.47 -2.24 -7.47
C PRO A 158 2.42 -3.12 -6.66
N ALA A 159 2.98 -4.18 -7.24
CA ALA A 159 3.93 -5.03 -6.54
C ALA A 159 5.30 -4.35 -6.42
N LEU A 160 5.77 -3.72 -7.49
CA LEU A 160 7.01 -2.93 -7.45
C LEU A 160 6.87 -1.72 -6.53
N ALA A 161 5.72 -1.03 -6.55
CA ALA A 161 5.45 0.09 -5.67
C ALA A 161 5.51 -0.33 -4.19
N LEU A 162 4.87 -1.45 -3.84
CA LEU A 162 4.87 -1.97 -2.48
C LEU A 162 6.27 -2.41 -2.04
N ALA A 163 7.02 -3.10 -2.90
CA ALA A 163 8.39 -3.51 -2.61
C ALA A 163 9.30 -2.28 -2.36
N ARG A 164 9.24 -1.26 -3.22
CA ARG A 164 10.01 -0.02 -3.10
C ARG A 164 9.64 0.83 -1.87
N ALA A 165 8.45 0.64 -1.31
CA ALA A 165 8.03 1.32 -0.08
C ALA A 165 8.56 0.65 1.20
N ILE A 166 9.15 -0.56 1.13
CA ILE A 166 9.69 -1.28 2.28
C ILE A 166 10.77 -0.48 3.02
N PRO A 167 11.80 0.09 2.36
CA PRO A 167 12.81 0.89 3.07
C PRO A 167 12.21 2.05 3.86
N LEU A 168 11.19 2.72 3.30
CA LEU A 168 10.47 3.79 3.99
C LEU A 168 9.74 3.26 5.24
N ALA A 169 9.06 2.13 5.13
CA ALA A 169 8.40 1.51 6.27
C ALA A 169 9.39 1.12 7.37
N LEU A 170 10.52 0.50 7.00
CA LEU A 170 11.55 0.05 7.93
C LEU A 170 12.34 1.20 8.58
N SER A 171 12.37 2.39 7.98
CA SER A 171 12.99 3.58 8.57
C SER A 171 12.22 4.13 9.79
N ARG A 172 10.98 3.67 10.00
CA ARG A 172 10.11 4.04 11.11
C ARG A 172 10.18 3.00 12.23
N PRO A 173 9.87 3.38 13.48
CA PRO A 173 9.77 2.40 14.56
C PRO A 173 8.78 1.29 14.23
N ALA A 174 9.08 0.07 14.68
CA ALA A 174 8.13 -1.03 14.60
C ALA A 174 6.86 -0.69 15.38
N LEU A 175 5.72 -1.11 14.86
CA LEU A 175 4.43 -0.92 15.50
C LEU A 175 4.24 -1.95 16.61
N ASP A 176 3.84 -1.49 17.77
CA ASP A 176 3.27 -2.36 18.80
C ASP A 176 1.77 -2.61 18.51
N ARG A 177 1.11 -3.44 19.34
CA ARG A 177 -0.33 -3.70 19.18
C ARG A 177 -1.18 -2.44 19.34
N ALA A 178 -0.75 -1.50 20.16
CA ALA A 178 -1.46 -0.25 20.42
C ALA A 178 -1.21 0.77 19.30
N GLY A 179 -0.03 0.74 18.68
CA GLY A 179 0.36 1.63 17.58
C GLY A 179 -0.19 1.25 16.23
N LEU A 180 -0.76 0.03 16.07
CA LEU A 180 -1.35 -0.40 14.80
C LEU A 180 -2.73 0.24 14.61
N SER A 181 -2.78 1.35 13.91
CA SER A 181 -3.99 2.10 13.60
C SER A 181 -4.16 2.28 12.10
N ALA A 182 -5.40 2.15 11.63
CA ALA A 182 -5.74 2.46 10.23
C ALA A 182 -5.82 3.97 10.04
N LEU A 183 -5.25 4.46 8.95
CA LEU A 183 -5.39 5.85 8.55
C LEU A 183 -6.76 6.05 7.88
N TYR A 184 -7.61 6.83 8.52
CA TYR A 184 -8.89 7.27 7.96
C TYR A 184 -8.79 8.75 7.58
N VAL A 185 -9.34 9.08 6.42
CA VAL A 185 -9.41 10.44 5.87
C VAL A 185 -10.87 10.76 5.60
N ASP A 186 -11.38 11.77 6.26
CA ASP A 186 -12.76 12.25 6.17
C ASP A 186 -13.02 13.08 4.90
#